data_1e0079ffe7318f794c617dab850b2276
#
_entry.id   1e0079ffe7318f794c617dab850b2276
#
_cell.length_a   1.000
_cell.length_b   1.000
_cell.length_c   1.000
_cell.angle_alpha   90.00
_cell.angle_beta   90.00
_cell.angle_gamma   90.00
#
_symmetry.space_group_name_H-M   'P 1'
#
loop_
_entity.id
_entity.type
_entity.pdbx_description
1 polymer ?
#
loop_
_entity_poly.entity_id
_entity_poly.type
_entity_poly.pdbx_seq_one_letter_code
_entity_poly.pdbx_strand_id
1 'polypeptide(L)'
;YKYNYDSLNWQDKVDIFLKGFNSAKEAANGRINILLGMELRFDSDSDPNDYLVYGVEESFLRDNKDLLNMNISSFSALARKNGLMIYQAHPFRFGMKITNVKYLDGIEVCNRNIEHDSHNDIAALWAEKFGLKKTAGSDHHQKGNEGLAGIISRREITSNKILLDTLANQDYTLYEKKL
;
A
#
# COMPACT_ATOMS: atom_id res chain seq x y z
N TYR A 1 16.31 -13.75 -8.96
CA TYR A 1 16.53 -13.22 -10.32
C TYR A 1 16.57 -11.69 -10.22
N LYS A 2 17.77 -11.07 -10.38
CA LYS A 2 17.88 -9.62 -10.55
C LYS A 2 17.46 -9.32 -12.01
N TYR A 3 16.26 -8.79 -12.17
CA TYR A 3 15.90 -8.18 -13.45
C TYR A 3 16.70 -6.86 -13.60
N ASN A 4 17.27 -6.62 -14.78
CA ASN A 4 17.82 -5.30 -15.10
C ASN A 4 16.64 -4.41 -15.49
N TYR A 5 16.00 -3.80 -14.48
CA TYR A 5 14.80 -2.96 -14.67
C TYR A 5 15.06 -1.73 -15.55
N ASP A 6 16.30 -1.26 -15.63
CA ASP A 6 16.64 -0.03 -16.39
C ASP A 6 16.51 -0.23 -17.90
N SER A 7 16.66 -1.47 -18.37
CA SER A 7 16.55 -1.82 -19.81
C SER A 7 15.13 -2.17 -20.25
N LEU A 8 14.17 -2.27 -19.33
CA LEU A 8 12.80 -2.69 -19.63
C LEU A 8 11.93 -1.50 -20.01
N ASN A 9 11.06 -1.69 -21.00
CA ASN A 9 9.98 -0.75 -21.26
C ASN A 9 8.93 -0.80 -20.14
N TRP A 10 8.04 0.19 -20.09
CA TRP A 10 7.05 0.28 -19.03
C TRP A 10 6.11 -0.93 -18.97
N GLN A 11 5.67 -1.44 -20.10
CA GLN A 11 4.73 -2.57 -20.13
C GLN A 11 5.36 -3.84 -19.57
N ASP A 12 6.65 -4.07 -19.87
CA ASP A 12 7.40 -5.19 -19.30
C ASP A 12 7.55 -5.07 -17.78
N LYS A 13 7.79 -3.83 -17.28
CA LYS A 13 7.83 -3.56 -15.83
C LYS A 13 6.50 -3.88 -15.17
N VAL A 14 5.37 -3.47 -15.77
CA VAL A 14 4.02 -3.77 -15.30
C VAL A 14 3.77 -5.29 -15.32
N ASP A 15 4.16 -5.99 -16.38
CA ASP A 15 4.01 -7.45 -16.47
C ASP A 15 4.78 -8.17 -15.36
N ILE A 16 5.99 -7.72 -15.06
CA ILE A 16 6.79 -8.28 -13.94
C ILE A 16 6.12 -8.01 -12.60
N PHE A 17 5.64 -6.79 -12.38
CA PHE A 17 4.91 -6.43 -11.16
C PHE A 17 3.67 -7.30 -10.96
N LEU A 18 2.90 -7.53 -12.02
CA LEU A 18 1.67 -8.32 -11.97
C LEU A 18 1.88 -9.82 -11.79
N LYS A 19 3.08 -10.36 -12.05
CA LYS A 19 3.35 -11.80 -11.88
C LYS A 19 3.01 -12.31 -10.49
N GLY A 20 3.41 -11.58 -9.44
CA GLY A 20 3.11 -11.96 -8.06
C GLY A 20 1.62 -11.98 -7.76
N PHE A 21 0.90 -10.95 -8.22
CA PHE A 21 -0.55 -10.85 -8.09
C PHE A 21 -1.26 -12.01 -8.80
N ASN A 22 -0.89 -12.31 -10.05
CA ASN A 22 -1.48 -13.38 -10.83
C ASN A 22 -1.22 -14.75 -10.19
N SER A 23 0.02 -15.00 -9.76
CA SER A 23 0.38 -16.25 -9.05
C SER A 23 -0.42 -16.40 -7.74
N ALA A 24 -0.60 -15.32 -6.99
CA ALA A 24 -1.42 -15.35 -5.77
C ALA A 24 -2.89 -15.67 -6.07
N LYS A 25 -3.47 -15.11 -7.14
CA LYS A 25 -4.83 -15.43 -7.58
C LYS A 25 -4.98 -16.90 -7.97
N GLU A 26 -4.03 -17.44 -8.74
CA GLU A 26 -4.02 -18.87 -9.10
C GLU A 26 -3.95 -19.76 -7.85
N ALA A 27 -3.02 -19.48 -6.95
CA ALA A 27 -2.85 -20.23 -5.72
C ALA A 27 -4.08 -20.15 -4.80
N ALA A 28 -4.74 -18.99 -4.76
CA ALA A 28 -5.97 -18.79 -3.99
C ALA A 28 -7.11 -19.68 -4.50
N ASN A 29 -7.17 -19.93 -5.81
CA ASN A 29 -8.18 -20.78 -6.46
C ASN A 29 -9.62 -20.52 -5.94
N GLY A 30 -9.98 -19.24 -5.81
CA GLY A 30 -11.29 -18.80 -5.33
C GLY A 30 -11.54 -18.96 -3.82
N ARG A 31 -10.56 -19.47 -3.03
CA ARG A 31 -10.73 -19.64 -1.57
C ARG A 31 -10.64 -18.34 -0.79
N ILE A 32 -9.92 -17.37 -1.33
CA ILE A 32 -9.82 -16.00 -0.80
C ILE A 32 -9.81 -15.01 -1.96
N ASN A 33 -10.28 -13.80 -1.72
CA ASN A 33 -10.23 -12.71 -2.69
C ASN A 33 -8.84 -12.05 -2.67
N ILE A 34 -8.17 -12.01 -3.81
CA ILE A 34 -6.91 -11.30 -3.98
C ILE A 34 -7.20 -10.02 -4.77
N LEU A 35 -6.95 -8.87 -4.15
CA LEU A 35 -7.12 -7.56 -4.76
C LEU A 35 -5.76 -6.99 -5.13
N LEU A 36 -5.70 -6.29 -6.27
CA LEU A 36 -4.51 -5.58 -6.71
C LEU A 36 -4.36 -4.30 -5.88
N GLY A 37 -3.18 -4.12 -5.33
CA GLY A 37 -2.70 -2.90 -4.71
C GLY A 37 -1.24 -2.70 -5.09
N MET A 38 -0.66 -1.59 -4.72
CA MET A 38 0.79 -1.39 -4.88
C MET A 38 1.38 -0.68 -3.69
N GLU A 39 2.62 -0.99 -3.39
CA GLU A 39 3.50 -0.16 -2.58
C GLU A 39 4.40 0.60 -3.56
N LEU A 40 4.26 1.92 -3.57
CA LEU A 40 4.94 2.82 -4.51
C LEU A 40 6.07 3.56 -3.79
N ARG A 41 7.28 3.47 -4.36
CA ARG A 41 8.40 4.33 -4.05
C ARG A 41 8.79 5.09 -5.30
N PHE A 42 8.97 6.40 -5.19
CA PHE A 42 9.42 7.23 -6.31
C PHE A 42 10.92 7.09 -6.54
N ASP A 43 11.36 7.20 -7.79
CA ASP A 43 12.77 7.21 -8.19
C ASP A 43 13.40 8.57 -7.84
N SER A 44 13.39 8.94 -6.57
CA SER A 44 13.87 10.23 -6.08
C SER A 44 14.57 10.07 -4.74
N ASP A 45 15.84 10.44 -4.66
CA ASP A 45 16.61 10.46 -3.42
C ASP A 45 16.01 11.41 -2.36
N SER A 46 15.16 12.34 -2.76
CA SER A 46 14.53 13.30 -1.86
C SER A 46 13.32 12.74 -1.13
N ASP A 47 12.71 11.68 -1.65
CA ASP A 47 11.54 11.01 -1.07
C ASP A 47 11.81 9.52 -0.86
N PRO A 48 12.33 9.12 0.32
CA PRO A 48 12.63 7.74 0.63
C PRO A 48 11.40 6.93 1.04
N ASN A 49 10.20 7.53 1.02
CA ASN A 49 8.99 6.96 1.56
C ASN A 49 8.38 5.91 0.63
N ASP A 50 7.66 5.00 1.26
CA ASP A 50 6.79 4.03 0.61
C ASP A 50 5.33 4.43 0.80
N TYR A 51 4.53 4.25 -0.25
CA TYR A 51 3.12 4.61 -0.27
C TYR A 51 2.27 3.41 -0.66
N LEU A 52 1.38 2.98 0.25
CA LEU A 52 0.35 1.98 -0.04
C LEU A 52 -0.74 2.65 -0.87
N VAL A 53 -1.01 2.11 -2.04
CA VAL A 53 -2.05 2.63 -2.94
C VAL A 53 -3.13 1.58 -3.11
N TYR A 54 -4.34 1.93 -2.70
CA TYR A 54 -5.51 1.08 -2.77
C TYR A 54 -6.41 1.47 -3.94
N GLY A 55 -7.11 0.48 -4.50
CA GLY A 55 -8.02 0.68 -5.63
C GLY A 55 -7.36 0.57 -7.00
N VAL A 56 -6.10 0.14 -7.04
CA VAL A 56 -5.32 0.03 -8.28
C VAL A 56 -5.94 -1.04 -9.18
N GLU A 57 -6.09 -0.69 -10.47
CA GLU A 57 -6.43 -1.61 -11.54
C GLU A 57 -5.26 -1.71 -12.53
N GLU A 58 -5.17 -2.82 -13.26
CA GLU A 58 -4.10 -3.03 -14.24
C GLU A 58 -4.03 -1.92 -15.29
N SER A 59 -5.18 -1.45 -15.77
CA SER A 59 -5.27 -0.35 -16.73
C SER A 59 -4.60 0.92 -16.21
N PHE A 60 -4.79 1.25 -14.93
CA PHE A 60 -4.14 2.40 -14.31
C PHE A 60 -2.61 2.30 -14.40
N LEU A 61 -2.04 1.13 -14.12
CA LEU A 61 -0.60 0.90 -14.22
C LEU A 61 -0.11 1.05 -15.65
N ARG A 62 -0.82 0.47 -16.60
CA ARG A 62 -0.43 0.48 -18.02
C ARG A 62 -0.49 1.87 -18.65
N ASP A 63 -1.47 2.68 -18.26
CA ASP A 63 -1.71 4.01 -18.82
C ASP A 63 -0.79 5.10 -18.24
N ASN A 64 -0.12 4.83 -17.12
CA ASN A 64 0.67 5.83 -16.39
C ASN A 64 2.17 5.45 -16.30
N LYS A 65 2.86 5.49 -17.46
CA LYS A 65 4.27 5.06 -17.60
C LYS A 65 5.28 5.86 -16.76
N ASP A 66 4.91 7.05 -16.30
CA ASP A 66 5.82 7.96 -15.58
C ASP A 66 5.65 7.91 -14.06
N LEU A 67 4.91 6.91 -13.53
CA LEU A 67 4.59 6.82 -12.09
C LEU A 67 5.82 6.94 -11.18
N LEU A 68 6.92 6.24 -11.51
CA LEU A 68 8.13 6.22 -10.69
C LEU A 68 8.87 7.57 -10.71
N ASN A 69 8.71 8.37 -11.75
CA ASN A 69 9.33 9.69 -11.92
C ASN A 69 8.50 10.83 -11.29
N MET A 70 7.34 10.52 -10.74
CA MET A 70 6.50 11.52 -10.06
C MET A 70 7.05 11.88 -8.67
N ASN A 71 6.40 12.81 -8.02
CA ASN A 71 6.52 13.06 -6.58
C ASN A 71 5.14 12.90 -5.94
N ILE A 72 5.09 12.85 -4.60
CA ILE A 72 3.84 12.62 -3.87
C ILE A 72 2.77 13.68 -4.19
N SER A 73 3.14 14.93 -4.47
CA SER A 73 2.18 15.99 -4.80
C SER A 73 1.47 15.73 -6.13
N SER A 74 2.24 15.45 -7.19
CA SER A 74 1.68 15.16 -8.52
C SER A 74 0.95 13.81 -8.54
N PHE A 75 1.51 12.80 -7.86
CA PHE A 75 0.85 11.50 -7.72
C PHE A 75 -0.47 11.59 -6.95
N SER A 76 -0.54 12.36 -5.86
CA SER A 76 -1.78 12.55 -5.11
C SER A 76 -2.90 13.16 -5.97
N ALA A 77 -2.57 14.11 -6.86
CA ALA A 77 -3.54 14.66 -7.80
C ALA A 77 -4.04 13.60 -8.80
N LEU A 78 -3.11 12.79 -9.34
CA LEU A 78 -3.44 11.69 -10.25
C LEU A 78 -4.30 10.63 -9.57
N ALA A 79 -3.93 10.22 -8.36
CA ALA A 79 -4.65 9.21 -7.59
C ALA A 79 -6.09 9.64 -7.30
N ARG A 80 -6.30 10.88 -6.85
CA ARG A 80 -7.65 11.43 -6.62
C ARG A 80 -8.50 11.44 -7.88
N LYS A 81 -7.92 11.82 -9.03
CA LYS A 81 -8.62 11.80 -10.33
C LYS A 81 -9.08 10.39 -10.70
N ASN A 82 -8.36 9.36 -10.28
CA ASN A 82 -8.64 7.95 -10.56
C ASN A 82 -9.35 7.22 -9.40
N GLY A 83 -9.77 7.94 -8.36
CA GLY A 83 -10.49 7.35 -7.22
C GLY A 83 -9.65 6.41 -6.36
N LEU A 84 -8.32 6.54 -6.39
CA LEU A 84 -7.40 5.76 -5.57
C LEU A 84 -7.22 6.39 -4.19
N MET A 85 -6.85 5.60 -3.20
CA MET A 85 -6.48 6.08 -1.86
C MET A 85 -5.00 5.83 -1.59
N ILE A 86 -4.35 6.82 -0.95
CA ILE A 86 -2.91 6.80 -0.63
C ILE A 86 -2.72 6.80 0.88
N TYR A 87 -1.97 5.83 1.38
CA TYR A 87 -1.53 5.75 2.76
C TYR A 87 0.00 5.72 2.81
N GLN A 88 0.63 6.46 3.71
CA GLN A 88 2.07 6.30 3.91
C GLN A 88 2.33 4.99 4.66
N ALA A 89 3.15 4.11 4.10
CA ALA A 89 3.59 2.87 4.73
C ALA A 89 4.58 3.17 5.85
N HIS A 90 4.54 2.40 6.95
CA HIS A 90 5.50 2.45 8.07
C HIS A 90 6.17 3.83 8.25
N PRO A 91 5.40 4.92 8.50
CA PRO A 91 5.85 6.31 8.33
C PRO A 91 6.98 6.73 9.29
N PHE A 92 7.17 6.00 10.37
CA PHE A 92 8.18 6.28 11.40
C PHE A 92 9.32 5.25 11.45
N ARG A 93 9.37 4.30 10.49
CA ARG A 93 10.53 3.43 10.31
C ARG A 93 11.79 4.28 10.09
N PHE A 94 12.92 3.83 10.61
CA PHE A 94 14.20 4.50 10.39
C PHE A 94 14.46 4.79 8.90
N GLY A 95 14.86 6.02 8.60
CA GLY A 95 15.10 6.49 7.23
C GLY A 95 13.89 7.07 6.50
N MET A 96 12.67 6.91 7.02
CA MET A 96 11.48 7.52 6.43
C MET A 96 11.36 9.01 6.79
N LYS A 97 10.66 9.77 5.96
CA LYS A 97 10.32 11.18 6.17
C LYS A 97 8.80 11.31 6.33
N ILE A 98 8.38 12.26 7.16
CA ILE A 98 6.94 12.54 7.30
C ILE A 98 6.43 13.24 6.04
N THR A 99 5.45 12.62 5.40
CA THR A 99 4.75 13.20 4.25
C THR A 99 3.72 14.23 4.73
N ASN A 100 3.58 15.32 3.97
CA ASN A 100 2.53 16.30 4.26
C ASN A 100 1.14 15.63 4.14
N VAL A 101 0.38 15.68 5.21
CA VAL A 101 -0.91 15.01 5.36
C VAL A 101 -1.94 15.36 4.28
N LYS A 102 -1.82 16.52 3.64
CA LYS A 102 -2.71 16.95 2.55
C LYS A 102 -2.65 16.04 1.31
N TYR A 103 -1.59 15.25 1.16
CA TYR A 103 -1.39 14.33 0.05
C TYR A 103 -1.86 12.90 0.35
N LEU A 104 -2.23 12.62 1.60
CA LEU A 104 -2.57 11.31 2.09
C LEU A 104 -4.06 11.19 2.43
N ASP A 105 -4.61 10.00 2.29
CA ASP A 105 -5.91 9.62 2.84
C ASP A 105 -5.76 9.01 4.24
N GLY A 106 -4.60 8.43 4.52
CA GLY A 106 -4.29 7.82 5.79
C GLY A 106 -2.82 7.45 5.94
N ILE A 107 -2.50 6.72 7.00
CA ILE A 107 -1.19 6.13 7.24
C ILE A 107 -1.31 4.73 7.82
N GLU A 108 -0.28 3.93 7.63
CA GLU A 108 -0.15 2.65 8.31
C GLU A 108 0.29 2.90 9.76
N VAL A 109 -0.53 2.44 10.71
CA VAL A 109 -0.28 2.61 12.15
C VAL A 109 0.07 1.30 12.86
N CYS A 110 0.00 0.19 12.14
CA CYS A 110 0.42 -1.11 12.62
C CYS A 110 1.07 -1.87 11.47
N ASN A 111 2.38 -1.81 11.39
CA ASN A 111 3.21 -2.64 10.53
C ASN A 111 3.82 -3.76 11.38
N ARG A 112 3.73 -5.00 10.89
CA ARG A 112 4.22 -6.18 11.63
C ARG A 112 5.36 -6.89 10.94
N ASN A 113 6.15 -6.16 10.14
CA ASN A 113 7.44 -6.66 9.70
C ASN A 113 8.35 -6.82 10.93
N ILE A 114 8.90 -8.03 11.09
CA ILE A 114 9.74 -8.38 12.25
C ILE A 114 11.20 -7.93 12.08
N GLU A 115 11.57 -7.44 10.89
CA GLU A 115 12.95 -7.07 10.57
C GLU A 115 13.29 -5.62 10.96
N HIS A 116 12.29 -4.81 11.32
CA HIS A 116 12.49 -3.42 11.73
C HIS A 116 11.44 -2.94 12.72
N ASP A 117 11.82 -1.93 13.50
CA ASP A 117 10.87 -1.18 14.32
C ASP A 117 10.19 -0.12 13.45
N SER A 118 8.87 -0.19 13.37
CA SER A 118 8.02 0.75 12.61
C SER A 118 7.50 1.89 13.47
N HIS A 119 7.78 1.91 14.78
CA HIS A 119 7.27 2.89 15.74
C HIS A 119 5.75 3.10 15.61
N ASN A 120 5.00 1.99 15.66
CA ASN A 120 3.56 1.94 15.47
C ASN A 120 2.80 2.86 16.45
N ASP A 121 3.30 3.01 17.67
CA ASP A 121 2.77 3.90 18.71
C ASP A 121 2.83 5.37 18.26
N ILE A 122 3.94 5.80 17.68
CA ILE A 122 4.10 7.16 17.13
C ILE A 122 3.18 7.36 15.94
N ALA A 123 3.09 6.38 15.04
CA ALA A 123 2.20 6.44 13.89
C ALA A 123 0.73 6.57 14.31
N ALA A 124 0.29 5.85 15.34
CA ALA A 124 -1.06 5.94 15.87
C ALA A 124 -1.38 7.34 16.42
N LEU A 125 -0.48 7.90 17.24
CA LEU A 125 -0.61 9.26 17.78
C LEU A 125 -0.63 10.33 16.69
N TRP A 126 0.20 10.17 15.66
CA TRP A 126 0.23 11.07 14.51
C TRP A 126 -1.08 11.04 13.72
N ALA A 127 -1.60 9.84 13.45
CA ALA A 127 -2.89 9.68 12.78
C ALA A 127 -4.02 10.37 13.55
N GLU A 128 -4.05 10.23 14.87
CA GLU A 128 -5.05 10.91 15.74
C GLU A 128 -4.93 12.43 15.66
N LYS A 129 -3.71 12.94 15.79
CA LYS A 129 -3.44 14.38 15.77
C LYS A 129 -3.91 15.06 14.50
N PHE A 130 -3.80 14.38 13.36
CA PHE A 130 -4.12 14.96 12.04
C PHE A 130 -5.42 14.42 11.43
N GLY A 131 -6.17 13.60 12.16
CA GLY A 131 -7.43 13.03 11.68
C GLY A 131 -7.26 12.11 10.46
N LEU A 132 -6.11 11.43 10.34
CA LEU A 132 -5.82 10.51 9.24
C LEU A 132 -6.50 9.16 9.45
N LYS A 133 -6.94 8.55 8.36
CA LYS A 133 -7.40 7.16 8.39
C LYS A 133 -6.23 6.24 8.73
N LYS A 134 -6.53 5.13 9.38
CA LYS A 134 -5.52 4.20 9.88
C LYS A 134 -5.61 2.87 9.12
N THR A 135 -4.48 2.27 8.78
CA THR A 135 -4.42 0.91 8.26
C THR A 135 -3.39 0.09 9.01
N ALA A 136 -3.41 -1.21 8.77
CA ALA A 136 -2.46 -2.16 9.31
C ALA A 136 -2.08 -3.18 8.24
N GLY A 137 -0.86 -3.68 8.28
CA GLY A 137 -0.36 -4.68 7.35
C GLY A 137 0.74 -5.55 7.93
N SER A 138 0.89 -6.75 7.37
CA SER A 138 1.95 -7.68 7.76
C SER A 138 3.32 -7.29 7.19
N ASP A 139 3.33 -6.45 6.15
CA ASP A 139 4.54 -6.10 5.37
C ASP A 139 5.36 -7.37 5.04
N HIS A 140 4.67 -8.29 4.34
CA HIS A 140 5.10 -9.67 4.14
C HIS A 140 6.29 -9.77 3.20
N HIS A 141 7.43 -10.22 3.71
CA HIS A 141 8.66 -10.43 2.95
C HIS A 141 9.09 -11.89 2.93
N GLN A 142 8.68 -12.68 3.92
CA GLN A 142 9.13 -14.07 4.08
C GLN A 142 8.08 -14.93 4.77
N LYS A 143 8.21 -16.24 4.60
CA LYS A 143 7.34 -17.21 5.26
C LYS A 143 7.30 -16.99 6.78
N GLY A 144 6.10 -16.95 7.33
CA GLY A 144 5.84 -16.66 8.75
C GLY A 144 5.36 -15.24 9.02
N ASN A 145 5.43 -14.33 8.02
CA ASN A 145 4.89 -12.98 8.14
C ASN A 145 3.39 -12.90 7.76
N GLU A 146 2.79 -14.02 7.32
CA GLU A 146 1.41 -14.05 6.84
C GLU A 146 0.41 -13.74 7.97
N GLY A 147 -0.48 -12.81 7.72
CA GLY A 147 -1.61 -12.51 8.61
C GLY A 147 -1.20 -11.98 9.99
N LEU A 148 -0.02 -11.34 10.12
CA LEU A 148 0.43 -10.77 11.39
C LEU A 148 -0.31 -9.49 11.73
N ALA A 149 -0.75 -8.72 10.74
CA ALA A 149 -1.62 -7.56 10.91
C ALA A 149 -2.50 -7.33 9.68
N GLY A 150 -3.53 -6.52 9.85
CA GLY A 150 -4.48 -6.17 8.80
C GLY A 150 -5.69 -5.42 9.35
N ILE A 151 -6.76 -5.42 8.58
CA ILE A 151 -8.07 -4.89 8.99
C ILE A 151 -9.11 -5.99 9.09
N ILE A 152 -10.05 -5.87 10.01
CA ILE A 152 -11.25 -6.70 10.11
C ILE A 152 -12.44 -5.85 9.69
N SER A 153 -12.94 -6.12 8.48
CA SER A 153 -14.11 -5.45 7.93
C SER A 153 -15.41 -6.09 8.43
N ARG A 154 -16.46 -5.29 8.59
CA ARG A 154 -17.79 -5.76 8.94
C ARG A 154 -18.49 -6.46 7.77
N ARG A 155 -18.03 -6.24 6.53
CA ARG A 155 -18.54 -6.86 5.32
C ARG A 155 -17.41 -7.55 4.56
N GLU A 156 -17.76 -8.55 3.77
CA GLU A 156 -16.81 -9.21 2.89
C GLU A 156 -16.28 -8.24 1.82
N ILE A 157 -14.95 -8.18 1.66
CA ILE A 157 -14.29 -7.35 0.67
C ILE A 157 -13.97 -8.20 -0.56
N THR A 158 -14.80 -8.08 -1.60
CA THR A 158 -14.68 -8.88 -2.83
C THR A 158 -14.17 -8.09 -4.03
N SER A 159 -14.00 -6.77 -3.89
CA SER A 159 -13.54 -5.89 -4.98
C SER A 159 -12.84 -4.64 -4.43
N ASN A 160 -12.04 -3.99 -5.28
CA ASN A 160 -11.42 -2.70 -4.98
C ASN A 160 -12.45 -1.63 -4.60
N LYS A 161 -13.61 -1.63 -5.23
CA LYS A 161 -14.69 -0.68 -4.88
C LYS A 161 -15.15 -0.87 -3.44
N ILE A 162 -15.40 -2.12 -3.01
CA ILE A 162 -15.81 -2.41 -1.63
C ILE A 162 -14.68 -2.07 -0.64
N LEU A 163 -13.43 -2.36 -1.00
CA LEU A 163 -12.27 -2.00 -0.19
C LEU A 163 -12.19 -0.47 0.01
N LEU A 164 -12.26 0.30 -1.07
CA LEU A 164 -12.20 1.76 -1.02
C LEU A 164 -13.36 2.35 -0.18
N ASP A 165 -14.58 1.86 -0.37
CA ASP A 165 -15.72 2.26 0.44
C ASP A 165 -15.51 1.94 1.94
N THR A 166 -14.95 0.76 2.23
CA THR A 166 -14.65 0.32 3.60
C THR A 166 -13.59 1.24 4.25
N LEU A 167 -12.52 1.53 3.52
CA LEU A 167 -11.46 2.43 3.98
C LEU A 167 -11.95 3.87 4.14
N ALA A 168 -12.73 4.38 3.18
CA ALA A 168 -13.27 5.74 3.20
C ALA A 168 -14.17 5.98 4.43
N ASN A 169 -15.04 5.02 4.74
CA ASN A 169 -16.00 5.09 5.85
C ASN A 169 -15.42 4.61 7.18
N GLN A 170 -14.19 4.07 7.17
CA GLN A 170 -13.55 3.45 8.34
C GLN A 170 -14.43 2.33 8.98
N ASP A 171 -15.10 1.55 8.13
CA ASP A 171 -16.00 0.47 8.56
C ASP A 171 -15.24 -0.84 8.83
N TYR A 172 -14.22 -0.73 9.65
CA TYR A 172 -13.33 -1.82 10.05
C TYR A 172 -12.67 -1.55 11.40
N THR A 173 -12.04 -2.57 11.97
CA THR A 173 -11.12 -2.46 13.10
C THR A 173 -9.74 -2.92 12.66
N LEU A 174 -8.70 -2.40 13.32
CA LEU A 174 -7.34 -2.90 13.10
C LEU A 174 -7.17 -4.25 13.79
N TYR A 175 -6.44 -5.13 13.15
CA TYR A 175 -6.05 -6.43 13.66
C TYR A 175 -4.53 -6.52 13.80
N GLU A 176 -4.09 -7.04 14.91
CA GLU A 176 -2.70 -7.37 15.18
C GLU A 176 -2.66 -8.73 15.89
N LYS A 177 -1.88 -9.65 15.34
CA LYS A 177 -1.65 -10.94 15.97
C LYS A 177 -0.75 -10.75 17.20
N LYS A 178 -1.21 -11.20 18.35
CA LYS A 178 -0.36 -11.30 19.54
C LYS A 178 0.65 -12.43 19.33
N LEU A 179 1.92 -12.11 19.40
CA LEU A 179 3.03 -13.06 19.34
C LEU A 179 3.25 -13.66 20.72
#